data_f02fadaddcde2d3ef71cdb5eaa2a3b34
#
_entry.id   f02fadaddcde2d3ef71cdb5eaa2a3b34
#
_cell.length_a   1.000
_cell.length_b   1.000
_cell.length_c   1.000
_cell.angle_alpha   90.00
_cell.angle_beta   90.00
_cell.angle_gamma   90.00
#
_symmetry.space_group_name_H-M   'P 1'
#
loop_
_entity.id
_entity.type
_entity.pdbx_description
1 polymer ?
#
loop_
_entity_poly.entity_id
_entity_poly.type
_entity_poly.pdbx_seq_one_letter_code
_entity_poly.pdbx_strand_id
1 'polypeptide(L)'
;LEEFFRAQGASMHAVHGDRLHAAIMLGLEEEGAAELAAWRSTPRDASSDCEGCDPMRQVEWASLHEDWETAVAAAAPVLRGEIGCAAQPHTMQGIALLALLASGRPRAAWEAHVRSYRILRAAPQALDYMSNHLEYLALSGRVARGLRILREFAGRTGEAESARVLMDFLAGAALVLREADRAGRGAEPLGVDI
;
A
#
# COMPACT_ATOMS: atom_id res chain seq x y z
N LEU A 1 1.73 25.13 -1.37
CA LEU A 1 1.58 24.40 -0.12
C LEU A 1 2.63 24.86 0.91
N GLU A 2 3.93 24.78 0.61
CA GLU A 2 5.02 25.18 1.49
C GLU A 2 4.90 26.62 2.02
N GLU A 3 4.65 27.60 1.13
CA GLU A 3 4.45 28.98 1.51
C GLU A 3 3.27 29.17 2.48
N PHE A 4 2.21 28.41 2.28
CA PHE A 4 1.05 28.42 3.18
C PHE A 4 1.43 27.91 4.58
N PHE A 5 2.11 26.76 4.69
CA PHE A 5 2.55 26.22 5.97
C PHE A 5 3.50 27.18 6.71
N ARG A 6 4.48 27.74 5.99
CA ARG A 6 5.40 28.74 6.56
C ARG A 6 4.67 30.01 7.05
N ALA A 7 3.71 30.50 6.28
CA ALA A 7 2.93 31.67 6.67
C ALA A 7 2.07 31.45 7.93
N GLN A 8 1.65 30.21 8.18
CA GLN A 8 0.90 29.81 9.39
C GLN A 8 1.82 29.47 10.57
N GLY A 9 3.13 29.46 10.40
CA GLY A 9 4.07 28.97 11.42
C GLY A 9 3.94 27.48 11.71
N ALA A 10 3.33 26.72 10.79
CA ALA A 10 3.14 25.28 10.91
C ALA A 10 4.41 24.50 10.56
N SER A 11 4.53 23.30 11.11
CA SER A 11 5.64 22.39 10.79
C SER A 11 5.62 22.00 9.31
N MET A 12 6.80 21.84 8.74
CA MET A 12 6.97 21.30 7.39
C MET A 12 6.87 19.77 7.34
N HIS A 13 6.65 19.10 8.47
CA HIS A 13 6.60 17.65 8.55
C HIS A 13 5.59 17.03 7.57
N ALA A 14 4.34 17.54 7.53
CA ALA A 14 3.34 17.05 6.59
C ALA A 14 3.76 17.30 5.13
N VAL A 15 4.35 18.45 4.83
CA VAL A 15 4.82 18.79 3.47
C VAL A 15 5.93 17.83 3.01
N HIS A 16 6.88 17.52 3.88
CA HIS A 16 7.93 16.54 3.59
C HIS A 16 7.35 15.13 3.40
N GLY A 17 6.34 14.74 4.20
CA GLY A 17 5.63 13.47 4.04
C GLY A 17 4.94 13.34 2.68
N ASP A 18 4.23 14.38 2.24
CA ASP A 18 3.56 14.41 0.94
C ASP A 18 4.55 14.40 -0.23
N ARG A 19 5.65 15.15 -0.12
CA ARG A 19 6.71 15.14 -1.13
C ARG A 19 7.42 13.80 -1.23
N LEU A 20 7.71 13.16 -0.10
CA LEU A 20 8.23 11.80 -0.06
C LEU A 20 7.28 10.84 -0.77
N HIS A 21 5.98 10.91 -0.47
CA HIS A 21 5.00 10.09 -1.16
C HIS A 21 4.98 10.34 -2.67
N ALA A 22 4.98 11.61 -3.10
CA ALA A 22 5.05 11.95 -4.52
C ALA A 22 6.34 11.42 -5.18
N ALA A 23 7.48 11.52 -4.51
CA ALA A 23 8.75 11.00 -5.01
C ALA A 23 8.71 9.47 -5.17
N ILE A 24 8.16 8.74 -4.19
CA ILE A 24 7.92 7.28 -4.28
C ILE A 24 7.06 6.96 -5.50
N MET A 25 5.96 7.69 -5.67
CA MET A 25 5.02 7.46 -6.77
C MET A 25 5.62 7.74 -8.17
N LEU A 26 6.57 8.66 -8.26
CA LEU A 26 7.19 9.09 -9.51
C LEU A 26 8.54 8.41 -9.76
N GLY A 27 9.03 7.60 -8.83
CA GLY A 27 10.35 6.97 -8.93
C GLY A 27 11.52 7.96 -8.84
N LEU A 28 11.34 9.08 -8.12
CA LEU A 28 12.34 10.13 -7.94
C LEU A 28 13.21 9.79 -6.74
N GLU A 29 14.27 9.03 -6.98
CA GLU A 29 15.12 8.41 -5.95
C GLU A 29 15.83 9.43 -5.06
N GLU A 30 16.52 10.40 -5.67
CA GLU A 30 17.31 11.40 -4.95
C GLU A 30 16.41 12.33 -4.14
N GLU A 31 15.32 12.80 -4.73
CA GLU A 31 14.32 13.64 -4.07
C GLU A 31 13.65 12.90 -2.91
N GLY A 32 13.30 11.61 -3.12
CA GLY A 32 12.68 10.79 -2.09
C GLY A 32 13.59 10.58 -0.89
N ALA A 33 14.88 10.31 -1.13
CA ALA A 33 15.87 10.18 -0.05
C ALA A 33 16.03 11.50 0.73
N ALA A 34 16.08 12.63 0.03
CA ALA A 34 16.17 13.94 0.66
C ALA A 34 14.91 14.28 1.50
N GLU A 35 13.73 14.02 0.96
CA GLU A 35 12.47 14.28 1.65
C GLU A 35 12.26 13.34 2.85
N LEU A 36 12.69 12.07 2.76
CA LEU A 36 12.69 11.15 3.90
C LEU A 36 13.58 11.65 5.05
N ALA A 37 14.78 12.14 4.73
CA ALA A 37 15.69 12.71 5.74
C ALA A 37 15.10 13.97 6.37
N ALA A 38 14.53 14.87 5.57
CA ALA A 38 13.87 16.08 6.04
C ALA A 38 12.65 15.75 6.91
N TRP A 39 11.81 14.82 6.46
CA TRP A 39 10.62 14.36 7.21
C TRP A 39 10.99 13.81 8.59
N ARG A 40 12.01 12.96 8.67
CA ARG A 40 12.48 12.38 9.94
C ARG A 40 13.06 13.40 10.91
N SER A 41 13.67 14.46 10.40
CA SER A 41 14.32 15.50 11.22
C SER A 41 13.38 16.66 11.58
N THR A 42 12.22 16.77 10.94
CA THR A 42 11.25 17.84 11.18
C THR A 42 10.27 17.46 12.27
N PRO A 43 10.14 18.25 13.35
CA PRO A 43 9.19 17.96 14.42
C PRO A 43 7.74 17.92 13.92
N ARG A 44 6.95 17.02 14.45
CA ARG A 44 5.51 16.95 14.21
C ARG A 44 4.77 18.07 14.92
N ASP A 45 3.63 18.46 14.36
CA ASP A 45 2.67 19.35 15.00
C ASP A 45 1.21 18.94 14.64
N ALA A 46 0.25 19.81 14.96
CA ALA A 46 -1.17 19.54 14.68
C ALA A 46 -1.52 19.47 13.18
N SER A 47 -0.64 19.94 12.30
CA SER A 47 -0.80 19.86 10.84
C SER A 47 -0.23 18.56 10.24
N SER A 48 0.50 17.79 11.04
CA SER A 48 1.06 16.50 10.60
C SER A 48 -0.03 15.45 10.43
N ASP A 49 0.23 14.44 9.60
CA ASP A 49 -0.61 13.24 9.50
C ASP A 49 -0.81 12.59 10.88
N CYS A 50 -1.82 11.75 11.03
CA CYS A 50 -2.01 11.05 12.30
C CYS A 50 -0.83 10.10 12.59
N GLU A 51 -0.50 9.89 13.86
CA GLU A 51 0.61 9.03 14.28
C GLU A 51 0.50 7.60 13.72
N GLY A 52 -0.71 7.11 13.49
CA GLY A 52 -0.94 5.78 12.91
C GLY A 52 -0.69 5.71 11.40
N CYS A 53 -0.73 6.85 10.68
CA CYS A 53 -0.51 6.91 9.23
C CYS A 53 0.94 7.22 8.85
N ASP A 54 1.63 8.01 9.66
CA ASP A 54 3.02 8.39 9.41
C ASP A 54 3.96 7.20 9.06
N PRO A 55 3.93 6.06 9.79
CA PRO A 55 4.81 4.94 9.47
C PRO A 55 4.61 4.37 8.07
N MET A 56 3.47 4.63 7.41
CA MET A 56 3.20 4.13 6.05
C MET A 56 4.27 4.61 5.06
N ARG A 57 4.72 5.87 5.18
CA ARG A 57 5.76 6.45 4.31
C ARG A 57 7.08 5.70 4.43
N GLN A 58 7.44 5.27 5.64
CA GLN A 58 8.65 4.48 5.86
C GLN A 58 8.51 3.06 5.30
N VAL A 59 7.32 2.45 5.45
CA VAL A 59 7.05 1.12 4.89
C VAL A 59 7.10 1.16 3.37
N GLU A 60 6.46 2.15 2.74
CA GLU A 60 6.46 2.32 1.29
C GLU A 60 7.88 2.53 0.75
N TRP A 61 8.65 3.45 1.36
CA TRP A 61 10.03 3.71 0.98
C TRP A 61 10.93 2.48 1.13
N ALA A 62 10.90 1.84 2.28
CA ALA A 62 11.70 0.65 2.54
C ALA A 62 11.33 -0.51 1.60
N SER A 63 10.04 -0.69 1.31
CA SER A 63 9.55 -1.72 0.38
C SER A 63 10.01 -1.46 -1.06
N LEU A 64 10.05 -0.19 -1.49
CA LEU A 64 10.57 0.19 -2.81
C LEU A 64 12.05 -0.22 -2.98
N HIS A 65 12.81 -0.19 -1.89
CA HIS A 65 14.24 -0.56 -1.85
C HIS A 65 14.47 -2.03 -1.44
N GLU A 66 13.43 -2.83 -1.37
CA GLU A 66 13.49 -4.23 -0.91
C GLU A 66 14.11 -4.40 0.52
N ASP A 67 14.12 -3.32 1.32
CA ASP A 67 14.53 -3.38 2.72
C ASP A 67 13.35 -3.86 3.59
N TRP A 68 13.05 -5.14 3.45
CA TRP A 68 11.89 -5.78 4.04
C TRP A 68 11.88 -5.75 5.56
N GLU A 69 13.04 -5.86 6.19
CA GLU A 69 13.13 -5.82 7.66
C GLU A 69 12.84 -4.42 8.20
N THR A 70 13.37 -3.37 7.55
CA THR A 70 13.04 -1.98 7.89
C THR A 70 11.55 -1.69 7.67
N ALA A 71 10.98 -2.18 6.57
CA ALA A 71 9.54 -2.03 6.30
C ALA A 71 8.69 -2.67 7.40
N VAL A 72 9.00 -3.91 7.79
CA VAL A 72 8.28 -4.62 8.87
C VAL A 72 8.48 -3.94 10.21
N ALA A 73 9.69 -3.47 10.52
CA ALA A 73 9.97 -2.75 11.76
C ALA A 73 9.16 -1.45 11.85
N ALA A 74 9.05 -0.69 10.75
CA ALA A 74 8.25 0.53 10.69
C ALA A 74 6.74 0.25 10.84
N ALA A 75 6.24 -0.84 10.26
CA ALA A 75 4.82 -1.24 10.38
C ALA A 75 4.46 -1.77 11.77
N ALA A 76 5.41 -2.31 12.52
CA ALA A 76 5.17 -3.10 13.72
C ALA A 76 4.35 -2.39 14.81
N PRO A 77 4.58 -1.11 15.17
CA PRO A 77 3.78 -0.42 16.20
C PRO A 77 2.28 -0.35 15.83
N VAL A 78 1.97 -0.09 14.55
CA VAL A 78 0.59 -0.05 14.05
C VAL A 78 -0.02 -1.46 14.02
N LEU A 79 0.74 -2.45 13.55
CA LEU A 79 0.26 -3.83 13.47
C LEU A 79 0.00 -4.45 14.85
N ARG A 80 0.72 -4.00 15.90
CA ARG A 80 0.49 -4.40 17.29
C ARG A 80 -0.60 -3.60 17.99
N GLY A 81 -1.11 -2.54 17.35
CA GLY A 81 -2.13 -1.66 17.94
C GLY A 81 -1.60 -0.71 19.02
N GLU A 82 -0.30 -0.45 19.03
CA GLU A 82 0.34 0.51 19.95
C GLU A 82 0.04 1.95 19.55
N ILE A 83 -0.07 2.20 18.25
CA ILE A 83 -0.52 3.44 17.65
C ILE A 83 -1.57 3.13 16.58
N GLY A 84 -2.51 4.06 16.34
CA GLY A 84 -3.57 3.83 15.39
C GLY A 84 -4.44 5.05 15.15
N CYS A 85 -5.41 4.89 14.25
CA CYS A 85 -6.46 5.87 13.95
C CYS A 85 -7.65 5.17 13.30
N ALA A 86 -8.63 5.93 12.79
CA ALA A 86 -9.80 5.34 12.13
C ALA A 86 -9.47 4.46 10.90
N ALA A 87 -8.37 4.76 10.18
CA ALA A 87 -7.92 3.98 9.02
C ALA A 87 -6.98 2.81 9.40
N GLN A 88 -6.45 2.79 10.64
CA GLN A 88 -5.47 1.81 11.08
C GLN A 88 -6.08 0.81 12.07
N PRO A 89 -5.61 -0.43 12.09
CA PRO A 89 -4.43 -0.99 11.38
C PRO A 89 -4.71 -1.50 9.95
N HIS A 90 -5.91 -1.33 9.41
CA HIS A 90 -6.34 -2.03 8.18
C HIS A 90 -5.52 -1.62 6.96
N THR A 91 -5.24 -0.33 6.79
CA THR A 91 -4.42 0.17 5.69
C THR A 91 -2.98 -0.33 5.80
N MET A 92 -2.37 -0.23 6.98
CA MET A 92 -1.02 -0.74 7.23
C MET A 92 -0.92 -2.26 6.98
N GLN A 93 -1.94 -3.03 7.37
CA GLN A 93 -2.00 -4.46 7.10
C GLN A 93 -1.94 -4.75 5.59
N GLY A 94 -2.59 -3.93 4.75
CA GLY A 94 -2.54 -4.03 3.29
C GLY A 94 -1.17 -3.67 2.71
N ILE A 95 -0.61 -2.54 3.13
CA ILE A 95 0.68 -2.04 2.63
C ILE A 95 1.84 -2.96 3.04
N ALA A 96 1.82 -3.54 4.23
CA ALA A 96 2.89 -4.38 4.75
C ALA A 96 2.88 -5.83 4.20
N LEU A 97 1.91 -6.22 3.36
CA LEU A 97 1.76 -7.61 2.92
C LEU A 97 3.01 -8.17 2.25
N LEU A 98 3.58 -7.41 1.32
CA LEU A 98 4.76 -7.85 0.57
C LEU A 98 5.99 -7.92 1.49
N ALA A 99 6.20 -6.91 2.32
CA ALA A 99 7.31 -6.90 3.27
C ALA A 99 7.24 -8.06 4.26
N LEU A 100 6.05 -8.38 4.79
CA LEU A 100 5.84 -9.54 5.65
C LEU A 100 6.12 -10.85 4.92
N LEU A 101 5.73 -10.97 3.66
CA LEU A 101 5.99 -12.18 2.86
C LEU A 101 7.49 -12.33 2.58
N ALA A 102 8.13 -11.29 2.06
CA ALA A 102 9.52 -11.31 1.64
C ALA A 102 10.50 -11.46 2.83
N SER A 103 10.13 -10.96 4.01
CA SER A 103 10.90 -11.15 5.25
C SER A 103 10.66 -12.51 5.92
N GLY A 104 10.03 -13.47 5.23
CA GLY A 104 9.84 -14.84 5.73
C GLY A 104 8.75 -14.98 6.81
N ARG A 105 7.75 -14.08 6.82
CA ARG A 105 6.63 -14.08 7.77
C ARG A 105 5.28 -14.40 7.07
N PRO A 106 5.17 -15.54 6.32
CA PRO A 106 4.00 -15.82 5.47
C PRO A 106 2.69 -15.98 6.26
N ARG A 107 2.76 -16.42 7.51
CA ARG A 107 1.58 -16.53 8.39
C ARG A 107 1.07 -15.16 8.77
N ALA A 108 1.95 -14.24 9.18
CA ALA A 108 1.58 -12.87 9.52
C ALA A 108 1.01 -12.12 8.30
N ALA A 109 1.63 -12.29 7.12
CA ALA A 109 1.12 -11.75 5.87
C ALA A 109 -0.30 -12.25 5.55
N TRP A 110 -0.56 -13.55 5.73
CA TRP A 110 -1.89 -14.11 5.53
C TRP A 110 -2.92 -13.55 6.49
N GLU A 111 -2.59 -13.47 7.78
CA GLU A 111 -3.49 -12.92 8.80
C GLU A 111 -3.79 -11.44 8.53
N ALA A 112 -2.78 -10.67 8.14
CA ALA A 112 -2.92 -9.26 7.73
C ALA A 112 -3.83 -9.14 6.49
N HIS A 113 -3.60 -9.97 5.46
CA HIS A 113 -4.45 -10.01 4.26
C HIS A 113 -5.92 -10.25 4.62
N VAL A 114 -6.21 -11.26 5.43
CA VAL A 114 -7.61 -11.61 5.76
C VAL A 114 -8.32 -10.49 6.51
N ARG A 115 -7.63 -9.83 7.46
CA ARG A 115 -8.21 -8.74 8.25
C ARG A 115 -8.43 -7.49 7.42
N SER A 116 -7.40 -7.05 6.71
CA SER A 116 -7.41 -5.87 5.85
C SER A 116 -8.44 -6.01 4.72
N TYR A 117 -8.39 -7.09 3.95
CA TYR A 117 -9.31 -7.34 2.85
C TYR A 117 -10.78 -7.27 3.29
N ARG A 118 -11.13 -7.88 4.44
CA ARG A 118 -12.52 -7.90 4.92
C ARG A 118 -13.11 -6.50 5.11
N ILE A 119 -12.28 -5.54 5.47
CA ILE A 119 -12.69 -4.16 5.74
C ILE A 119 -12.53 -3.31 4.49
N LEU A 120 -11.37 -3.31 3.88
CA LEU A 120 -11.02 -2.40 2.80
C LEU A 120 -11.73 -2.70 1.47
N ARG A 121 -12.19 -3.95 1.25
CA ARG A 121 -12.96 -4.29 0.04
C ARG A 121 -14.27 -3.50 -0.12
N ALA A 122 -14.82 -3.01 0.98
CA ALA A 122 -16.05 -2.22 1.01
C ALA A 122 -15.79 -0.71 1.12
N ALA A 123 -14.52 -0.28 1.21
CA ALA A 123 -14.16 1.13 1.26
C ALA A 123 -14.43 1.81 -0.10
N PRO A 124 -14.71 3.12 -0.12
CA PRO A 124 -14.82 3.87 -1.37
C PRO A 124 -13.57 3.73 -2.25
N GLN A 125 -12.38 3.73 -1.66
CA GLN A 125 -11.07 3.60 -2.34
C GLN A 125 -10.63 2.13 -2.47
N ALA A 126 -11.56 1.17 -2.57
CA ALA A 126 -11.23 -0.25 -2.53
C ALA A 126 -10.23 -0.68 -3.61
N LEU A 127 -10.29 -0.10 -4.82
CA LEU A 127 -9.35 -0.44 -5.91
C LEU A 127 -7.90 -0.16 -5.56
N ASP A 128 -7.62 0.96 -4.87
CA ASP A 128 -6.28 1.32 -4.42
C ASP A 128 -5.70 0.25 -3.47
N TYR A 129 -6.50 -0.15 -2.50
CA TYR A 129 -6.08 -1.18 -1.54
C TYR A 129 -5.94 -2.57 -2.17
N MET A 130 -6.74 -2.90 -3.19
CA MET A 130 -6.73 -4.24 -3.80
C MET A 130 -5.47 -4.52 -4.60
N SER A 131 -4.75 -3.51 -5.09
CA SER A 131 -3.45 -3.69 -5.77
C SER A 131 -2.47 -4.49 -4.89
N ASN A 132 -2.26 -4.07 -3.64
CA ASN A 132 -1.38 -4.76 -2.67
C ASN A 132 -1.83 -6.21 -2.39
N HIS A 133 -3.15 -6.43 -2.32
CA HIS A 133 -3.69 -7.78 -2.09
C HIS A 133 -3.47 -8.69 -3.29
N LEU A 134 -3.64 -8.21 -4.51
CA LEU A 134 -3.43 -8.98 -5.73
C LEU A 134 -1.96 -9.36 -5.89
N GLU A 135 -1.04 -8.40 -5.69
CA GLU A 135 0.40 -8.64 -5.73
C GLU A 135 0.80 -9.70 -4.70
N TYR A 136 0.42 -9.52 -3.45
CA TYR A 136 0.69 -10.50 -2.39
C TYR A 136 0.17 -11.90 -2.74
N LEU A 137 -1.06 -12.01 -3.26
CA LEU A 137 -1.67 -13.31 -3.57
C LEU A 137 -0.98 -13.99 -4.76
N ALA A 138 -0.56 -13.23 -5.76
CA ALA A 138 0.24 -13.75 -6.87
C ALA A 138 1.58 -14.30 -6.36
N LEU A 139 2.34 -13.49 -5.64
CA LEU A 139 3.70 -13.84 -5.17
C LEU A 139 3.71 -14.91 -4.08
N SER A 140 2.64 -15.04 -3.31
CA SER A 140 2.49 -16.12 -2.31
C SER A 140 1.90 -17.42 -2.86
N GLY A 141 1.68 -17.54 -4.18
CA GLY A 141 1.12 -18.73 -4.83
C GLY A 141 -0.38 -18.95 -4.54
N ARG A 142 -1.08 -17.96 -3.98
CA ARG A 142 -2.52 -18.06 -3.68
C ARG A 142 -3.41 -17.63 -4.84
N VAL A 143 -3.08 -18.13 -6.02
CA VAL A 143 -3.68 -17.73 -7.30
C VAL A 143 -5.21 -17.81 -7.31
N ALA A 144 -5.78 -18.90 -6.76
CA ALA A 144 -7.24 -19.07 -6.69
C ALA A 144 -7.94 -17.94 -5.94
N ARG A 145 -7.31 -17.40 -4.90
CA ARG A 145 -7.81 -16.26 -4.13
C ARG A 145 -7.65 -14.96 -4.92
N GLY A 146 -6.53 -14.79 -5.59
CA GLY A 146 -6.26 -13.64 -6.48
C GLY A 146 -7.31 -13.54 -7.59
N LEU A 147 -7.57 -14.65 -8.29
CA LEU A 147 -8.62 -14.71 -9.32
C LEU A 147 -10.02 -14.36 -8.79
N ARG A 148 -10.34 -14.75 -7.56
CA ARG A 148 -11.62 -14.39 -6.96
C ARG A 148 -11.73 -12.89 -6.68
N ILE A 149 -10.67 -12.25 -6.15
CA ILE A 149 -10.64 -10.80 -5.97
C ILE A 149 -10.71 -10.11 -7.32
N LEU A 150 -9.97 -10.58 -8.31
CA LEU A 150 -10.01 -10.01 -9.65
C LEU A 150 -11.41 -10.05 -10.26
N ARG A 151 -12.13 -11.17 -10.15
CA ARG A 151 -13.55 -11.26 -10.59
C ARG A 151 -14.46 -10.27 -9.88
N GLU A 152 -14.23 -10.04 -8.59
CA GLU A 152 -15.04 -9.10 -7.79
C GLU A 152 -14.80 -7.65 -8.21
N PHE A 153 -13.58 -7.30 -8.62
CA PHE A 153 -13.17 -5.91 -8.85
C PHE A 153 -12.99 -5.54 -10.32
N ALA A 154 -12.91 -6.50 -11.25
CA ALA A 154 -12.66 -6.20 -12.66
C ALA A 154 -13.75 -5.31 -13.30
N GLY A 155 -15.01 -5.46 -12.90
CA GLY A 155 -16.12 -4.59 -13.34
C GLY A 155 -16.14 -3.21 -12.69
N ARG A 156 -15.26 -2.96 -11.73
CA ARG A 156 -15.22 -1.71 -10.93
C ARG A 156 -14.07 -0.78 -11.33
N THR A 157 -13.37 -1.06 -12.41
CA THR A 157 -12.22 -0.25 -12.87
C THR A 157 -12.58 1.21 -13.16
N GLY A 158 -13.83 1.49 -13.51
CA GLY A 158 -14.35 2.85 -13.66
C GLY A 158 -14.49 3.64 -12.34
N GLU A 159 -14.35 2.98 -11.19
CA GLU A 159 -14.37 3.64 -9.86
C GLU A 159 -12.97 4.14 -9.44
N ALA A 160 -11.93 3.92 -10.26
CA ALA A 160 -10.59 4.38 -9.94
C ALA A 160 -10.52 5.91 -9.83
N GLU A 161 -10.07 6.41 -8.68
CA GLU A 161 -9.99 7.84 -8.38
C GLU A 161 -8.89 8.54 -9.21
N SER A 162 -7.96 7.80 -9.76
CA SER A 162 -6.89 8.31 -10.62
C SER A 162 -6.37 7.24 -11.58
N ALA A 163 -5.70 7.69 -12.65
CA ALA A 163 -5.00 6.80 -13.57
C ALA A 163 -3.93 5.94 -12.86
N ARG A 164 -3.32 6.46 -11.80
CA ARG A 164 -2.35 5.75 -10.98
C ARG A 164 -3.00 4.56 -10.26
N VAL A 165 -4.10 4.77 -9.56
CA VAL A 165 -4.84 3.69 -8.87
C VAL A 165 -5.24 2.59 -9.84
N LEU A 166 -5.72 2.98 -11.04
CA LEU A 166 -6.05 2.01 -12.09
C LEU A 166 -4.81 1.24 -12.56
N MET A 167 -3.69 1.90 -12.78
CA MET A 167 -2.42 1.27 -13.19
C MET A 167 -1.94 0.26 -12.16
N ASP A 168 -1.93 0.61 -10.88
CA ASP A 168 -1.48 -0.27 -9.80
C ASP A 168 -2.40 -1.50 -9.68
N PHE A 169 -3.71 -1.30 -9.75
CA PHE A 169 -4.66 -2.41 -9.77
C PHE A 169 -4.44 -3.34 -10.96
N LEU A 170 -4.25 -2.79 -12.17
CA LEU A 170 -4.00 -3.58 -13.38
C LEU A 170 -2.66 -4.30 -13.34
N ALA A 171 -1.63 -3.72 -12.73
CA ALA A 171 -0.34 -4.38 -12.51
C ALA A 171 -0.50 -5.61 -11.58
N GLY A 172 -1.18 -5.45 -10.46
CA GLY A 172 -1.52 -6.56 -9.58
C GLY A 172 -2.38 -7.63 -10.26
N ALA A 173 -3.34 -7.21 -11.07
CA ALA A 173 -4.17 -8.12 -11.89
C ALA A 173 -3.33 -8.92 -12.88
N ALA A 174 -2.42 -8.26 -13.60
CA ALA A 174 -1.51 -8.92 -14.55
C ALA A 174 -0.62 -9.97 -13.87
N LEU A 175 -0.13 -9.69 -12.66
CA LEU A 175 0.62 -10.66 -11.87
C LEU A 175 -0.22 -11.90 -11.55
N VAL A 176 -1.45 -11.71 -11.07
CA VAL A 176 -2.37 -12.84 -10.77
C VAL A 176 -2.66 -13.66 -12.01
N LEU A 177 -2.93 -13.02 -13.15
CA LEU A 177 -3.22 -13.71 -14.41
C LEU A 177 -2.00 -14.48 -14.92
N ARG A 178 -0.80 -13.92 -14.83
CA ARG A 178 0.45 -14.58 -15.19
C ARG A 178 0.66 -15.85 -14.34
N GLU A 179 0.46 -15.75 -13.03
CA GLU A 179 0.60 -16.90 -12.13
C GLU A 179 -0.54 -17.92 -12.32
N ALA A 180 -1.75 -17.47 -12.72
CA ALA A 180 -2.85 -18.36 -13.09
C ALA A 180 -2.51 -19.16 -14.36
N ASP A 181 -1.94 -18.53 -15.37
CA ASP A 181 -1.51 -19.20 -16.59
C ASP A 181 -0.42 -20.25 -16.29
N ARG A 182 0.59 -19.90 -15.51
CA ARG A 182 1.64 -20.83 -15.05
C ARG A 182 1.09 -22.03 -14.27
N ALA A 183 -0.03 -21.83 -13.54
CA ALA A 183 -0.72 -22.89 -12.81
C ALA A 183 -1.73 -23.68 -13.66
N GLY A 184 -1.78 -23.47 -14.99
CA GLY A 184 -2.73 -24.11 -15.90
C GLY A 184 -4.17 -23.62 -15.76
N ARG A 185 -4.37 -22.44 -15.20
CA ARG A 185 -5.69 -21.84 -14.94
C ARG A 185 -5.98 -20.61 -15.82
N GLY A 186 -5.16 -20.36 -16.84
CA GLY A 186 -5.28 -19.18 -17.70
C GLY A 186 -6.59 -19.08 -18.48
N ALA A 187 -7.27 -20.20 -18.71
CA ALA A 187 -8.56 -20.25 -19.39
C ALA A 187 -9.77 -20.00 -18.46
N GLU A 188 -9.58 -19.79 -17.16
CA GLU A 188 -10.69 -19.53 -16.24
C GLU A 188 -11.34 -18.15 -16.52
N PRO A 189 -12.69 -18.10 -16.74
CA PRO A 189 -13.35 -16.83 -17.06
C PRO A 189 -13.27 -15.86 -15.87
N LEU A 190 -13.06 -14.59 -16.16
CA LEU A 190 -13.12 -13.52 -15.16
C LEU A 190 -14.54 -13.04 -14.88
N GLY A 191 -15.50 -13.38 -15.76
CA GLY A 191 -16.91 -12.97 -15.60
C GLY A 191 -17.14 -11.48 -15.87
N VAL A 192 -16.28 -10.87 -16.67
CA VAL A 192 -16.47 -9.52 -17.22
C VAL A 192 -16.82 -9.67 -18.69
N ASP A 193 -17.96 -9.14 -19.08
CA ASP A 193 -18.30 -8.95 -20.48
C ASP A 193 -17.45 -7.77 -21.01
N ILE A 194 -16.63 -8.05 -22.01
CA ILE A 194 -15.80 -7.04 -22.69
C ILE A 194 -16.60 -6.46 -23.85
#